data_9008548ade9406f20dd98e8994cf7e00
#
_entry.id   9008548ade9406f20dd98e8994cf7e00
#
_cell.length_a   1.000
_cell.length_b   1.000
_cell.length_c   1.000
_cell.angle_alpha   90.00
_cell.angle_beta   90.00
_cell.angle_gamma   90.00
#
_symmetry.space_group_name_H-M   'P 1'
#
loop_
_entity.id
_entity.type
_entity.pdbx_description
1 polymer ?
#
loop_
_entity_poly.entity_id
_entity_poly.type
_entity_poly.pdbx_seq_one_letter_code
_entity_poly.pdbx_strand_id
1 'polypeptide(L)'
;HKWMFTNFDCDCFWVADRRALLRSLSILPEYLRNAPTDSGAVIDYRDWHVPLGRRFRALKLWFVIRHYGVAGLKHHVRQHVAWAQEFAGWVEAVEDWEVVAPAPLNLVCFRHRGGDEVNERIMNTVNDEGRVFLTHTKLDGRFTLRLSVGQTHTERRHVELAWERLQAAAGQLPVAS
;
A
#
# COMPACT_ATOMS: atom_id res chain seq x y z
N HIS A 1 5.52 2.84 5.59
CA HIS A 1 4.97 1.70 6.33
C HIS A 1 4.30 0.64 5.45
N LYS A 2 3.97 0.91 4.22
CA LYS A 2 3.26 -0.03 3.35
C LYS A 2 4.20 -1.11 2.79
N TRP A 3 4.77 -0.90 1.62
CA TRP A 3 5.56 -1.91 0.91
C TRP A 3 6.98 -2.13 1.45
N MET A 4 7.39 -1.35 2.43
CA MET A 4 8.61 -1.61 3.22
C MET A 4 8.32 -2.44 4.47
N PHE A 5 7.11 -2.96 4.65
CA PHE A 5 6.71 -3.83 5.77
C PHE A 5 6.97 -3.24 7.16
N THR A 6 7.06 -1.92 7.23
CA THR A 6 7.29 -1.23 8.50
C THR A 6 5.96 -1.02 9.21
N ASN A 7 5.90 -1.32 10.49
CA ASN A 7 4.69 -1.11 11.29
C ASN A 7 4.22 0.34 11.22
N PHE A 8 2.92 0.53 11.16
CA PHE A 8 2.31 1.86 11.13
C PHE A 8 2.70 2.68 12.38
N ASP A 9 3.10 3.91 12.28
CA ASP A 9 3.26 4.74 11.09
C ASP A 9 4.75 4.96 10.78
N CYS A 10 5.12 5.08 9.53
CA CYS A 10 6.47 5.46 9.12
C CYS A 10 6.44 6.07 7.71
N ASP A 11 6.83 7.32 7.62
CA ASP A 11 7.02 8.04 6.36
C ASP A 11 8.44 8.56 6.28
N CYS A 12 8.98 8.59 5.08
CA CYS A 12 10.28 9.18 4.81
C CYS A 12 10.09 10.50 4.08
N PHE A 13 10.77 11.53 4.56
CA PHE A 13 10.73 12.86 3.98
C PHE A 13 12.14 13.32 3.60
N TRP A 14 12.29 13.83 2.41
CA TRP A 14 13.55 14.39 1.90
C TRP A 14 13.35 15.85 1.53
N VAL A 15 14.34 16.65 1.81
CA VAL A 15 14.37 18.08 1.45
C VAL A 15 15.71 18.43 0.82
N ALA A 16 15.67 19.15 -0.29
CA ALA A 16 16.88 19.58 -1.00
C ALA A 16 17.68 20.64 -0.21
N ASP A 17 16.99 21.62 0.39
CA ASP A 17 17.61 22.64 1.21
C ASP A 17 17.05 22.61 2.64
N ARG A 18 17.83 22.05 3.56
CA ARG A 18 17.50 22.01 4.97
C ARG A 18 17.34 23.39 5.61
N ARG A 19 18.02 24.43 5.09
CA ARG A 19 17.95 25.79 5.65
C ARG A 19 16.56 26.38 5.41
N ALA A 20 15.96 26.12 4.26
CA ALA A 20 14.58 26.54 3.98
C ALA A 20 13.59 25.86 4.93
N LEU A 21 13.75 24.58 5.18
CA LEU A 21 12.93 23.83 6.13
C LEU A 21 13.06 24.42 7.56
N LEU A 22 14.28 24.61 8.03
CA LEU A 22 14.55 25.17 9.36
C LEU A 22 13.94 26.59 9.51
N ARG A 23 14.12 27.47 8.53
CA ARG A 23 13.52 28.81 8.57
C ARG A 23 11.99 28.78 8.65
N SER A 24 11.36 27.74 8.10
CA SER A 24 9.89 27.63 8.07
C SER A 24 9.31 26.99 9.32
N LEU A 25 10.04 26.10 9.97
CA LEU A 25 9.53 25.25 11.06
C LEU A 25 10.13 25.55 12.42
N SER A 26 11.32 26.15 12.51
CA SER A 26 11.95 26.43 13.79
C SER A 26 11.16 27.48 14.57
N ILE A 27 10.67 27.08 15.72
CA ILE A 27 10.16 27.96 16.78
C ILE A 27 11.10 27.79 17.95
N LEU A 28 12.05 28.69 18.11
CA LEU A 28 13.09 28.59 19.13
C LEU A 28 12.78 29.49 20.35
N PRO A 29 11.93 29.02 21.28
CA PRO A 29 11.71 29.77 22.52
C PRO A 29 13.00 29.82 23.33
N GLU A 30 13.17 30.91 24.11
CA GLU A 30 14.40 31.21 24.82
C GLU A 30 14.89 30.08 25.72
N TYR A 31 13.97 29.38 26.40
CA TYR A 31 14.31 28.30 27.33
C TYR A 31 14.86 27.03 26.63
N LEU A 32 14.75 26.92 25.31
CA LEU A 32 15.30 25.80 24.51
C LEU A 32 16.63 26.11 23.83
N ARG A 33 17.12 27.35 23.94
CA ARG A 33 18.42 27.73 23.42
C ARG A 33 19.54 27.13 24.23
N ASN A 34 20.56 26.68 23.50
CA ASN A 34 21.78 26.15 24.09
C ASN A 34 22.97 26.43 23.17
N ALA A 35 24.14 26.61 23.74
CA ALA A 35 25.36 26.97 23.01
C ALA A 35 25.75 25.97 21.91
N PRO A 36 25.61 24.62 22.06
CA PRO A 36 25.92 23.69 20.99
C PRO A 36 24.98 23.81 19.77
N THR A 37 23.71 24.10 19.95
CA THR A 37 22.74 24.33 18.87
C THR A 37 23.02 25.67 18.18
N ASP A 38 23.26 26.75 18.96
CA ASP A 38 23.49 28.09 18.44
C ASP A 38 24.83 28.16 17.64
N SER A 39 25.82 27.38 18.04
CA SER A 39 27.11 27.28 17.32
C SER A 39 27.05 26.39 16.07
N GLY A 40 25.94 25.63 15.86
CA GLY A 40 25.80 24.67 14.79
C GLY A 40 26.64 23.38 14.98
N ALA A 41 27.17 23.14 16.18
CA ALA A 41 27.97 21.96 16.50
C ALA A 41 27.09 20.68 16.54
N VAL A 42 25.78 20.82 16.77
CA VAL A 42 24.82 19.72 16.78
C VAL A 42 23.65 20.02 15.85
N ILE A 43 23.01 18.96 15.38
CA ILE A 43 21.75 19.03 14.63
C ILE A 43 20.60 18.79 15.61
N ASP A 44 19.74 19.78 15.78
CA ASP A 44 18.56 19.65 16.61
C ASP A 44 17.35 19.29 15.75
N TYR A 45 16.93 18.03 15.80
CA TYR A 45 15.84 17.52 14.97
C TYR A 45 14.45 18.05 15.35
N ARG A 46 14.28 18.70 16.51
CA ARG A 46 13.01 19.37 16.87
C ARG A 46 12.63 20.46 15.87
N ASP A 47 13.65 21.11 15.24
CA ASP A 47 13.44 22.19 14.28
C ASP A 47 13.13 21.68 12.85
N TRP A 48 13.07 20.35 12.64
CA TRP A 48 12.82 19.73 11.34
C TRP A 48 11.35 19.36 11.13
N HIS A 49 10.47 19.60 12.08
CA HIS A 49 9.07 19.22 12.03
C HIS A 49 8.22 20.07 12.99
N VAL A 50 6.89 20.04 12.83
CA VAL A 50 5.96 20.83 13.63
C VAL A 50 5.90 20.39 15.10
N PRO A 51 5.75 19.08 15.46
CA PRO A 51 5.76 18.69 16.87
C PRO A 51 7.14 18.83 17.50
N LEU A 52 7.21 19.30 18.74
CA LEU A 52 8.47 19.44 19.49
C LEU A 52 9.20 18.10 19.66
N GLY A 53 8.47 17.04 19.93
CA GLY A 53 9.02 15.69 20.08
C GLY A 53 8.28 14.67 19.23
N ARG A 54 8.99 13.61 18.83
CA ARG A 54 8.44 12.50 18.01
C ARG A 54 8.93 11.16 18.53
N ARG A 55 8.13 10.11 18.24
CA ARG A 55 8.61 8.73 18.43
C ARG A 55 9.80 8.46 17.51
N PHE A 56 10.71 7.62 17.96
CA PHE A 56 11.86 7.17 17.17
C PHE A 56 11.43 6.15 16.10
N ARG A 57 10.73 6.64 15.07
CA ARG A 57 10.19 5.80 13.99
C ARG A 57 11.26 5.18 13.10
N ALA A 58 12.44 5.79 13.01
CA ALA A 58 13.56 5.26 12.24
C ALA A 58 14.03 3.90 12.76
N LEU A 59 13.88 3.60 14.05
CA LEU A 59 14.30 2.34 14.64
C LEU A 59 13.58 1.14 14.00
N LYS A 60 12.27 1.21 13.86
CA LYS A 60 11.49 0.11 13.24
C LYS A 60 11.82 -0.07 11.76
N LEU A 61 12.06 1.02 11.03
CA LEU A 61 12.54 0.96 9.65
C LEU A 61 13.92 0.31 9.57
N TRP A 62 14.82 0.67 10.48
CA TRP A 62 16.14 0.07 10.58
C TRP A 62 16.07 -1.45 10.82
N PHE A 63 15.20 -1.93 11.72
CA PHE A 63 14.99 -3.36 11.95
C PHE A 63 14.52 -4.07 10.68
N VAL A 64 13.58 -3.49 9.94
CA VAL A 64 13.09 -4.06 8.67
C VAL A 64 14.22 -4.17 7.65
N ILE A 65 15.00 -3.10 7.48
CA ILE A 65 16.14 -3.10 6.55
C ILE A 65 17.21 -4.11 6.99
N ARG A 66 17.47 -4.23 8.28
CA ARG A 66 18.43 -5.22 8.81
C ARG A 66 17.95 -6.65 8.67
N HIS A 67 16.65 -6.89 8.82
CA HIS A 67 16.06 -8.23 8.73
C HIS A 67 16.05 -8.75 7.29
N TYR A 68 15.51 -7.97 6.36
CA TYR A 68 15.37 -8.40 4.96
C TYR A 68 16.60 -8.09 4.09
N GLY A 69 17.34 -7.06 4.43
CA GLY A 69 18.36 -6.48 3.55
C GLY A 69 17.76 -5.89 2.27
N VAL A 70 18.60 -5.21 1.48
CA VAL A 70 18.18 -4.63 0.20
C VAL A 70 17.74 -5.71 -0.79
N ALA A 71 18.46 -6.83 -0.83
CA ALA A 71 18.16 -7.95 -1.73
C ALA A 71 16.80 -8.60 -1.40
N GLY A 72 16.51 -8.85 -0.11
CA GLY A 72 15.24 -9.41 0.33
C GLY A 72 14.06 -8.48 0.05
N LEU A 73 14.18 -7.19 0.34
CA LEU A 73 13.14 -6.21 0.03
C LEU A 73 12.88 -6.12 -1.48
N LYS A 74 13.93 -6.10 -2.31
CA LYS A 74 13.78 -6.14 -3.78
C LYS A 74 13.11 -7.43 -4.24
N HIS A 75 13.44 -8.57 -3.64
CA HIS A 75 12.81 -9.85 -3.95
C HIS A 75 11.29 -9.79 -3.71
N HIS A 76 10.86 -9.41 -2.52
CA HIS A 76 9.43 -9.29 -2.19
C HIS A 76 8.68 -8.36 -3.15
N VAL A 77 9.23 -7.16 -3.38
CA VAL A 77 8.60 -6.19 -4.29
C VAL A 77 8.43 -6.78 -5.70
N ARG A 78 9.47 -7.43 -6.23
CA ARG A 78 9.41 -8.06 -7.56
C ARG A 78 8.40 -9.21 -7.63
N GLN A 79 8.34 -10.04 -6.58
CA GLN A 79 7.35 -11.14 -6.53
C GLN A 79 5.92 -10.59 -6.49
N HIS A 80 5.65 -9.58 -5.66
CA HIS A 80 4.33 -8.95 -5.59
C HIS A 80 3.91 -8.34 -6.93
N VAL A 81 4.83 -7.70 -7.65
CA VAL A 81 4.54 -7.19 -9.00
C VAL A 81 4.27 -8.33 -9.96
N ALA A 82 5.10 -9.38 -9.97
CA ALA A 82 4.90 -10.53 -10.86
C ALA A 82 3.55 -11.19 -10.64
N TRP A 83 3.17 -11.46 -9.38
CA TRP A 83 1.87 -12.06 -9.07
C TRP A 83 0.68 -11.15 -9.40
N ALA A 84 0.83 -9.84 -9.26
CA ALA A 84 -0.20 -8.90 -9.69
C ALA A 84 -0.37 -8.90 -11.21
N GLN A 85 0.72 -9.02 -11.98
CA GLN A 85 0.67 -9.16 -13.44
C GLN A 85 0.02 -10.49 -13.86
N GLU A 86 0.38 -11.60 -13.20
CA GLU A 86 -0.26 -12.90 -13.43
C GLU A 86 -1.78 -12.81 -13.18
N PHE A 87 -2.18 -12.21 -12.07
CA PHE A 87 -3.59 -12.00 -11.74
C PHE A 87 -4.31 -11.14 -12.80
N ALA A 88 -3.70 -10.05 -13.24
CA ALA A 88 -4.26 -9.23 -14.32
C ALA A 88 -4.47 -10.06 -15.60
N GLY A 89 -3.49 -10.89 -15.96
CA GLY A 89 -3.61 -11.81 -17.09
C GLY A 89 -4.74 -12.83 -16.92
N TRP A 90 -4.96 -13.36 -15.72
CA TRP A 90 -6.10 -14.29 -15.47
C TRP A 90 -7.44 -13.59 -15.61
N VAL A 91 -7.55 -12.34 -15.16
CA VAL A 91 -8.76 -11.53 -15.32
C VAL A 91 -9.05 -11.29 -16.80
N GLU A 92 -8.05 -10.89 -17.58
CA GLU A 92 -8.19 -10.59 -19.01
C GLU A 92 -8.47 -11.83 -19.87
N ALA A 93 -8.09 -13.03 -19.39
CA ALA A 93 -8.35 -14.28 -20.08
C ALA A 93 -9.81 -14.76 -20.01
N VAL A 94 -10.64 -14.17 -19.16
CA VAL A 94 -12.05 -14.55 -18.97
C VAL A 94 -12.96 -13.43 -19.48
N GLU A 95 -13.85 -13.75 -20.43
CA GLU A 95 -14.66 -12.78 -21.18
C GLU A 95 -15.52 -11.87 -20.29
N ASP A 96 -16.08 -12.42 -19.20
CA ASP A 96 -16.95 -11.69 -18.30
C ASP A 96 -16.22 -10.70 -17.37
N TRP A 97 -14.90 -10.67 -17.41
CA TRP A 97 -14.07 -9.81 -16.56
C TRP A 97 -13.26 -8.81 -17.37
N GLU A 98 -12.86 -7.73 -16.74
CA GLU A 98 -11.98 -6.72 -17.35
C GLU A 98 -11.05 -6.07 -16.31
N VAL A 99 -9.81 -5.79 -16.71
CA VAL A 99 -8.90 -4.88 -16.01
C VAL A 99 -9.25 -3.46 -16.45
N VAL A 100 -9.55 -2.56 -15.50
CA VAL A 100 -10.12 -1.23 -15.81
C VAL A 100 -9.14 -0.07 -15.64
N ALA A 101 -7.90 -0.37 -15.24
CA ALA A 101 -6.85 0.65 -15.14
C ALA A 101 -5.47 -0.01 -15.34
N PRO A 102 -4.45 0.73 -15.80
CA PRO A 102 -3.08 0.22 -15.86
C PRO A 102 -2.62 -0.30 -14.50
N ALA A 103 -2.01 -1.49 -14.49
CA ALA A 103 -1.52 -2.16 -13.27
C ALA A 103 0.01 -2.32 -13.30
N PRO A 104 0.81 -1.23 -13.33
CA PRO A 104 2.26 -1.33 -13.49
C PRO A 104 2.99 -1.87 -12.24
N LEU A 105 2.33 -1.91 -11.10
CA LEU A 105 2.90 -2.36 -9.83
C LEU A 105 2.04 -3.49 -9.23
N ASN A 106 1.75 -3.44 -7.95
CA ASN A 106 1.10 -4.52 -7.20
C ASN A 106 -0.40 -4.34 -6.98
N LEU A 107 -1.00 -3.31 -7.53
CA LEU A 107 -2.43 -3.05 -7.46
C LEU A 107 -3.07 -3.34 -8.81
N VAL A 108 -4.08 -4.21 -8.81
CA VAL A 108 -4.94 -4.46 -9.97
C VAL A 108 -6.34 -3.94 -9.67
N CYS A 109 -6.84 -3.06 -10.53
CA CYS A 109 -8.21 -2.58 -10.54
C CYS A 109 -8.97 -3.32 -11.64
N PHE A 110 -10.00 -4.06 -11.28
CA PHE A 110 -10.72 -4.94 -12.19
C PHE A 110 -12.19 -5.01 -11.83
N ARG A 111 -13.00 -5.57 -12.73
CA ARG A 111 -14.43 -5.75 -12.49
C ARG A 111 -15.02 -6.87 -13.33
N HIS A 112 -16.15 -7.41 -12.90
CA HIS A 112 -17.04 -8.23 -13.69
C HIS A 112 -17.95 -7.32 -14.54
N ARG A 113 -18.19 -7.68 -15.80
CA ARG A 113 -18.97 -6.88 -16.76
C ARG A 113 -20.47 -6.79 -16.44
N GLY A 114 -20.97 -7.63 -15.54
CA GLY A 114 -22.37 -7.68 -15.09
C GLY A 114 -22.88 -6.44 -14.33
N GLY A 115 -22.08 -5.38 -14.20
CA GLY A 115 -22.50 -4.13 -13.59
C GLY A 115 -22.13 -3.97 -12.12
N ASP A 116 -22.50 -2.82 -11.53
CA ASP A 116 -22.02 -2.43 -10.19
C ASP A 116 -22.58 -3.34 -9.08
N GLU A 117 -23.86 -3.68 -9.13
CA GLU A 117 -24.52 -4.56 -8.14
C GLU A 117 -23.89 -5.96 -8.12
N VAL A 118 -23.53 -6.49 -9.31
CA VAL A 118 -22.83 -7.76 -9.44
C VAL A 118 -21.48 -7.72 -8.76
N ASN A 119 -20.70 -6.68 -9.02
CA ASN A 119 -19.36 -6.51 -8.44
C ASN A 119 -19.41 -6.33 -6.92
N GLU A 120 -20.37 -5.56 -6.40
CA GLU A 120 -20.57 -5.39 -4.96
C GLU A 120 -20.94 -6.72 -4.29
N ARG A 121 -21.82 -7.50 -4.91
CA ARG A 121 -22.21 -8.83 -4.41
C ARG A 121 -21.04 -9.81 -4.41
N ILE A 122 -20.26 -9.87 -5.50
CA ILE A 122 -19.05 -10.69 -5.58
C ILE A 122 -18.10 -10.34 -4.44
N MET A 123 -17.81 -9.05 -4.26
CA MET A 123 -16.90 -8.60 -3.20
C MET A 123 -17.39 -9.00 -1.81
N ASN A 124 -18.66 -8.77 -1.52
CA ASN A 124 -19.24 -9.11 -0.22
C ASN A 124 -19.22 -10.63 0.02
N THR A 125 -19.58 -11.44 -0.97
CA THR A 125 -19.51 -12.90 -0.87
C THR A 125 -18.09 -13.37 -0.55
N VAL A 126 -17.08 -12.87 -1.26
CA VAL A 126 -15.67 -13.25 -1.02
C VAL A 126 -15.19 -12.79 0.35
N ASN A 127 -15.56 -11.59 0.77
CA ASN A 127 -15.16 -11.04 2.07
C ASN A 127 -15.84 -11.77 3.23
N ASP A 128 -17.10 -12.14 3.10
CA ASP A 128 -17.87 -12.86 4.13
C ASP A 128 -17.34 -14.29 4.36
N GLU A 129 -16.71 -14.91 3.35
CA GLU A 129 -15.99 -16.18 3.52
C GLU A 129 -14.79 -16.08 4.47
N GLY A 130 -14.23 -14.87 4.68
CA GLY A 130 -13.15 -14.59 5.61
C GLY A 130 -11.77 -15.13 5.20
N ARG A 131 -11.61 -15.66 3.98
CA ARG A 131 -10.34 -16.21 3.46
C ARG A 131 -9.55 -15.21 2.63
N VAL A 132 -10.23 -14.30 1.97
CA VAL A 132 -9.68 -13.20 1.17
C VAL A 132 -10.43 -11.94 1.55
N PHE A 133 -9.73 -10.81 1.62
CA PHE A 133 -10.36 -9.52 1.84
C PHE A 133 -10.04 -8.57 0.69
N LEU A 134 -11.08 -8.16 -0.01
CA LEU A 134 -10.99 -7.23 -1.13
C LEU A 134 -11.55 -5.86 -0.73
N THR A 135 -11.04 -4.83 -1.36
CA THR A 135 -11.59 -3.48 -1.29
C THR A 135 -12.10 -3.05 -2.66
N HIS A 136 -12.83 -1.95 -2.68
CA HIS A 136 -13.30 -1.34 -3.91
C HIS A 136 -12.95 0.14 -4.01
N THR A 137 -13.16 0.69 -5.17
CA THR A 137 -13.18 2.13 -5.46
C THR A 137 -14.22 2.40 -6.55
N LYS A 138 -14.39 3.66 -6.91
CA LYS A 138 -15.13 4.03 -8.11
C LYS A 138 -14.16 4.65 -9.11
N LEU A 139 -14.12 4.10 -10.33
CA LEU A 139 -13.41 4.66 -11.47
C LEU A 139 -14.45 5.05 -12.53
N ASP A 140 -14.46 6.29 -12.94
CA ASP A 140 -15.47 6.85 -13.86
C ASP A 140 -16.91 6.55 -13.41
N GLY A 141 -17.16 6.65 -12.11
CA GLY A 141 -18.46 6.37 -11.49
C GLY A 141 -18.80 4.89 -11.32
N ARG A 142 -18.01 3.95 -11.89
CA ARG A 142 -18.26 2.51 -11.87
C ARG A 142 -17.60 1.82 -10.66
N PHE A 143 -18.34 0.94 -10.00
CA PHE A 143 -17.83 0.11 -8.91
C PHE A 143 -16.70 -0.78 -9.42
N THR A 144 -15.53 -0.69 -8.81
CA THR A 144 -14.30 -1.34 -9.26
C THR A 144 -13.65 -2.08 -8.10
N LEU A 145 -13.42 -3.36 -8.26
CA LEU A 145 -12.71 -4.21 -7.31
C LEU A 145 -11.22 -3.91 -7.33
N ARG A 146 -10.57 -4.06 -6.18
CA ARG A 146 -9.15 -3.84 -6.04
C ARG A 146 -8.49 -5.01 -5.35
N LEU A 147 -7.50 -5.61 -6.02
CA LEU A 147 -6.56 -6.54 -5.41
C LEU A 147 -5.20 -5.88 -5.28
N SER A 148 -4.72 -5.75 -4.04
CA SER A 148 -3.39 -5.20 -3.74
C SER A 148 -2.51 -6.29 -3.14
N VAL A 149 -1.50 -6.73 -3.90
CA VAL A 149 -0.56 -7.78 -3.49
C VAL A 149 0.61 -7.13 -2.75
N GLY A 150 0.75 -7.33 -1.45
CA GLY A 150 1.80 -6.56 -0.77
C GLY A 150 2.02 -6.85 0.71
N GLN A 151 1.65 -7.99 1.24
CA GLN A 151 1.88 -8.37 2.63
C GLN A 151 3.10 -9.31 2.72
N THR A 152 3.85 -9.28 3.85
CA THR A 152 5.10 -10.04 4.05
C THR A 152 4.97 -11.54 3.84
N HIS A 153 3.82 -12.12 4.19
CA HIS A 153 3.56 -13.54 4.06
C HIS A 153 2.70 -13.89 2.84
N THR A 154 2.47 -12.93 1.95
CA THR A 154 1.77 -13.22 0.69
C THR A 154 2.65 -14.09 -0.19
N GLU A 155 2.05 -15.14 -0.71
CA GLU A 155 2.60 -16.07 -1.68
C GLU A 155 1.68 -16.15 -2.89
N ARG A 156 2.16 -16.71 -3.99
CA ARG A 156 1.40 -16.89 -5.24
C ARG A 156 0.06 -17.61 -5.00
N ARG A 157 0.06 -18.65 -4.17
CA ARG A 157 -1.16 -19.43 -3.82
C ARG A 157 -2.28 -18.57 -3.20
N HIS A 158 -1.95 -17.47 -2.52
CA HIS A 158 -2.96 -16.56 -1.95
C HIS A 158 -3.63 -15.72 -3.05
N VAL A 159 -2.89 -15.36 -4.09
CA VAL A 159 -3.43 -14.66 -5.25
C VAL A 159 -4.28 -15.61 -6.11
N GLU A 160 -3.83 -16.86 -6.28
CA GLU A 160 -4.62 -17.92 -6.93
C GLU A 160 -5.94 -18.16 -6.19
N LEU A 161 -5.88 -18.29 -4.86
CA LEU A 161 -7.08 -18.45 -4.03
C LEU A 161 -8.04 -17.28 -4.21
N ALA A 162 -7.53 -16.04 -4.26
CA ALA A 162 -8.36 -14.86 -4.48
C ALA A 162 -9.12 -14.96 -5.81
N TRP A 163 -8.44 -15.37 -6.88
CA TRP A 163 -9.05 -15.56 -8.19
C TRP A 163 -10.10 -16.68 -8.20
N GLU A 164 -9.78 -17.82 -7.61
CA GLU A 164 -10.74 -18.94 -7.47
C GLU A 164 -12.03 -18.51 -6.75
N ARG A 165 -11.92 -17.75 -5.66
CA ARG A 165 -13.08 -17.27 -4.89
C ARG A 165 -13.89 -16.24 -5.66
N LEU A 166 -13.24 -15.35 -6.40
CA LEU A 166 -13.93 -14.40 -7.27
C LEU A 166 -14.75 -15.10 -8.36
N GLN A 167 -14.16 -16.08 -9.03
CA GLN A 167 -14.86 -16.86 -10.05
C GLN A 167 -16.02 -17.67 -9.45
N ALA A 168 -15.81 -18.30 -8.29
CA ALA A 168 -16.86 -19.06 -7.61
C ALA A 168 -18.02 -18.16 -7.19
N ALA A 169 -17.74 -16.96 -6.66
CA ALA A 169 -18.76 -15.99 -6.27
C ALA A 169 -19.55 -15.48 -7.50
N ALA A 170 -18.87 -15.24 -8.62
CA ALA A 170 -19.52 -14.84 -9.87
C ALA A 170 -20.43 -15.94 -10.42
N GLY A 171 -20.02 -17.21 -10.35
CA GLY A 171 -20.81 -18.36 -10.80
C GLY A 171 -22.05 -18.66 -9.96
N GLN A 172 -22.16 -18.10 -8.76
CA GLN A 172 -23.35 -18.23 -7.88
C GLN A 172 -24.41 -17.16 -8.15
N LEU A 173 -24.13 -16.21 -9.05
CA LEU A 173 -25.10 -15.17 -9.38
C LEU A 173 -26.24 -15.76 -10.20
N PRO A 174 -27.51 -15.39 -9.93
CA PRO A 174 -28.60 -15.79 -10.79
C PRO A 174 -28.37 -15.25 -12.20
N VAL A 175 -28.52 -16.12 -13.19
CA VAL A 175 -28.51 -15.72 -14.59
C VAL A 175 -29.60 -14.69 -14.78
N ALA A 176 -29.26 -13.48 -15.21
CA ALA A 176 -30.26 -12.45 -15.51
C ALA A 176 -31.14 -12.99 -16.63
N SER A 177 -32.40 -13.22 -16.32
CA SER A 177 -33.44 -13.67 -17.27
C SER A 177 -33.93 -12.52 -18.13
#